data_2e39c8fb9e66a70ec0d08a75e9ca23c4
#
_entry.id   2e39c8fb9e66a70ec0d08a75e9ca23c4
#
_cell.length_a   1.000
_cell.length_b   1.000
_cell.length_c   1.000
_cell.angle_alpha   90.00
_cell.angle_beta   90.00
_cell.angle_gamma   90.00
#
_symmetry.space_group_name_H-M   'P 1'
#
loop_
_entity.id
_entity.type
_entity.pdbx_description
1 polymer ?
#
loop_
_entity_poly.entity_id
_entity_poly.type
_entity_poly.pdbx_seq_one_letter_code
_entity_poly.pdbx_strand_id
1 'polypeptide(L)'
;NAMGTPILYAATLNGLFAHDAENSRFIETQMTFPTHPDNGRGTTKWRDSVYIPSGLGIYKYINGNNSAVITPVGPDRDDGMPAGRRGTVQMLAGTHNELLAGIDATTAPVSVGATAIPQNYSSGTNHAGPMVIELSTGFSSILGYNEMGWETKWVASTGGKAIDSMHVSNLKSGVDGTVNYRVWWGFHERVYHMALQRDIVNPSQLPEFKYAASGFLETPWFDAFQTEVDKLAMQLKVEVEDASSDETVLVQYATDYTESFTSLGTITSDGIHTYPFPDNNTPTGTEFRSIKF
;
A
#
# COMPACT_ATOMS: atom_id res chain seq x y z
N ASN A 1 3.65 -29.26 6.28
CA ASN A 1 3.90 -30.68 6.21
C ASN A 1 5.40 -30.92 6.24
N ALA A 2 5.89 -31.64 7.26
CA ALA A 2 7.32 -31.89 7.51
C ALA A 2 8.05 -32.62 6.36
N MET A 3 7.33 -33.02 5.33
CA MET A 3 7.86 -33.76 4.19
C MET A 3 7.82 -32.99 2.86
N GLY A 4 7.57 -31.68 2.87
CA GLY A 4 7.57 -30.88 1.65
C GLY A 4 6.44 -31.18 0.66
N THR A 5 5.41 -31.88 1.07
CA THR A 5 4.23 -32.15 0.20
C THR A 5 3.48 -30.85 -0.03
N PRO A 6 3.24 -30.43 -1.28
CA PRO A 6 2.49 -29.23 -1.56
C PRO A 6 1.06 -29.33 -1.00
N ILE A 7 0.61 -28.26 -0.36
CA ILE A 7 -0.75 -28.12 0.15
C ILE A 7 -1.53 -27.23 -0.81
N LEU A 8 -2.68 -27.71 -1.23
CA LEU A 8 -3.62 -26.89 -1.99
C LEU A 8 -4.49 -26.08 -1.03
N TYR A 9 -4.56 -24.78 -1.25
CA TYR A 9 -5.40 -23.87 -0.49
C TYR A 9 -6.53 -23.33 -1.36
N ALA A 10 -7.68 -23.10 -0.74
CA ALA A 10 -8.80 -22.38 -1.31
C ALA A 10 -9.12 -21.17 -0.44
N ALA A 11 -8.92 -19.97 -0.98
CA ALA A 11 -9.38 -18.76 -0.34
C ALA A 11 -10.85 -18.51 -0.68
N THR A 12 -11.63 -18.17 0.32
CA THR A 12 -13.08 -17.96 0.23
C THR A 12 -13.46 -16.59 0.78
N LEU A 13 -14.73 -16.26 0.73
CA LEU A 13 -15.24 -14.98 1.21
C LEU A 13 -15.07 -14.76 2.73
N ASN A 14 -14.85 -15.81 3.48
CA ASN A 14 -14.82 -15.78 4.95
C ASN A 14 -13.60 -16.47 5.57
N GLY A 15 -12.69 -17.01 4.77
CA GLY A 15 -11.51 -17.67 5.33
C GLY A 15 -10.68 -18.43 4.30
N LEU A 16 -9.65 -19.08 4.81
CA LEU A 16 -8.73 -19.93 4.06
C LEU A 16 -8.99 -21.40 4.42
N PHE A 17 -9.12 -22.23 3.41
CA PHE A 17 -9.30 -23.68 3.54
C PHE A 17 -8.09 -24.41 2.96
N ALA A 18 -7.66 -25.46 3.63
CA ALA A 18 -6.58 -26.35 3.19
C ALA A 18 -7.16 -27.67 2.72
N HIS A 19 -6.64 -28.22 1.63
CA HIS A 19 -7.02 -29.53 1.14
C HIS A 19 -6.41 -30.63 1.99
N ASP A 20 -7.28 -31.44 2.56
CA ASP A 20 -6.95 -32.69 3.23
C ASP A 20 -6.95 -33.83 2.20
N ALA A 21 -5.76 -34.25 1.79
CA ALA A 21 -5.61 -35.26 0.74
C ALA A 21 -6.07 -36.67 1.18
N GLU A 22 -6.02 -36.97 2.48
CA GLU A 22 -6.44 -38.28 3.00
C GLU A 22 -7.95 -38.46 2.91
N ASN A 23 -8.70 -37.40 3.22
CA ASN A 23 -10.16 -37.44 3.22
C ASN A 23 -10.78 -36.76 1.98
N SER A 24 -9.98 -36.33 1.02
CA SER A 24 -10.42 -35.67 -0.23
C SER A 24 -11.38 -34.51 0.00
N ARG A 25 -11.15 -33.69 1.02
CA ARG A 25 -12.00 -32.56 1.40
C ARG A 25 -11.17 -31.33 1.76
N PHE A 26 -11.81 -30.16 1.70
CA PHE A 26 -11.24 -28.95 2.27
C PHE A 26 -11.63 -28.82 3.74
N ILE A 27 -10.67 -28.49 4.57
CA ILE A 27 -10.84 -28.21 5.99
C ILE A 27 -10.51 -26.74 6.25
N GLU A 28 -11.26 -26.13 7.13
CA GLU A 28 -11.05 -24.76 7.55
C GLU A 28 -9.69 -24.64 8.27
N THR A 29 -8.93 -23.61 7.92
CA THR A 29 -7.71 -23.25 8.62
C THR A 29 -8.03 -22.34 9.80
N GLN A 30 -7.00 -21.94 10.55
CA GLN A 30 -7.16 -20.94 11.62
C GLN A 30 -7.39 -19.52 11.10
N MET A 31 -7.37 -19.32 9.79
CA MET A 31 -7.56 -18.01 9.18
C MET A 31 -9.00 -17.80 8.77
N THR A 32 -9.71 -17.00 9.55
CA THR A 32 -11.07 -16.54 9.29
C THR A 32 -11.13 -15.01 9.28
N PHE A 33 -12.03 -14.45 8.51
CA PHE A 33 -12.27 -13.01 8.44
C PHE A 33 -13.76 -12.72 8.16
N PRO A 34 -14.24 -11.50 8.44
CA PRO A 34 -15.60 -11.11 8.11
C PRO A 34 -15.91 -11.33 6.64
N THR A 35 -17.05 -11.88 6.32
CA THR A 35 -17.46 -12.19 4.94
C THR A 35 -17.54 -10.92 4.10
N HIS A 36 -16.79 -10.89 3.00
CA HIS A 36 -16.81 -9.80 2.03
C HIS A 36 -16.62 -10.38 0.60
N PRO A 37 -17.31 -9.85 -0.43
CA PRO A 37 -17.25 -10.39 -1.78
C PRO A 37 -15.85 -10.34 -2.43
N ASP A 38 -15.00 -9.42 -1.98
CA ASP A 38 -13.64 -9.26 -2.51
C ASP A 38 -12.57 -10.03 -1.72
N ASN A 39 -12.94 -10.67 -0.62
CA ASN A 39 -11.99 -11.47 0.15
C ASN A 39 -11.47 -12.66 -0.64
N GLY A 40 -10.18 -12.92 -0.48
CA GLY A 40 -9.50 -14.03 -1.13
C GLY A 40 -9.20 -13.83 -2.61
N ARG A 41 -9.65 -12.75 -3.23
CA ARG A 41 -9.38 -12.46 -4.65
C ARG A 41 -7.88 -12.31 -4.88
N GLY A 42 -7.36 -12.99 -5.92
CA GLY A 42 -5.95 -12.91 -6.27
C GLY A 42 -5.00 -13.43 -5.19
N THR A 43 -5.47 -14.28 -4.27
CA THR A 43 -4.60 -14.97 -3.32
C THR A 43 -3.41 -15.58 -4.03
N THR A 44 -2.21 -15.32 -3.55
CA THR A 44 -0.98 -15.78 -4.18
C THR A 44 0.03 -16.31 -3.17
N LYS A 45 0.90 -17.19 -3.65
CA LYS A 45 2.10 -17.57 -2.92
C LYS A 45 3.24 -16.64 -3.33
N TRP A 46 3.89 -16.05 -2.35
CA TRP A 46 5.13 -15.30 -2.55
C TRP A 46 6.14 -15.71 -1.48
N ARG A 47 7.36 -16.07 -1.92
CA ARG A 47 8.35 -16.72 -1.05
C ARG A 47 7.75 -17.96 -0.36
N ASP A 48 7.85 -18.06 0.94
CA ASP A 48 7.38 -19.22 1.72
C ASP A 48 5.99 -19.02 2.36
N SER A 49 5.27 -18.00 1.95
CA SER A 49 4.00 -17.61 2.57
C SER A 49 2.88 -17.48 1.54
N VAL A 50 1.65 -17.67 2.01
CA VAL A 50 0.43 -17.37 1.24
C VAL A 50 -0.06 -15.99 1.66
N TYR A 51 -0.35 -15.14 0.68
CA TYR A 51 -0.88 -13.81 0.91
C TYR A 51 -2.31 -13.75 0.43
N ILE A 52 -3.19 -13.28 1.29
CA ILE A 52 -4.65 -13.34 1.10
C ILE A 52 -5.23 -11.95 1.29
N PRO A 53 -5.84 -11.35 0.25
CA PRO A 53 -6.60 -10.12 0.39
C PRO A 53 -7.81 -10.29 1.29
N SER A 54 -8.07 -9.31 2.14
CA SER A 54 -9.27 -9.21 2.96
C SER A 54 -9.68 -7.74 3.09
N GLY A 55 -10.63 -7.33 2.29
CA GLY A 55 -11.07 -5.94 2.24
C GLY A 55 -9.94 -4.99 1.79
N LEU A 56 -9.57 -4.05 2.66
CA LEU A 56 -8.53 -3.05 2.40
C LEU A 56 -7.11 -3.55 2.67
N GLY A 57 -6.97 -4.70 3.31
CA GLY A 57 -5.68 -5.21 3.76
C GLY A 57 -5.32 -6.56 3.15
N ILE A 58 -4.14 -7.02 3.51
CA ILE A 58 -3.59 -8.31 3.10
C ILE A 58 -3.07 -9.02 4.34
N TYR A 59 -3.36 -10.31 4.44
CA TYR A 59 -2.82 -11.17 5.47
C TYR A 59 -1.76 -12.10 4.90
N LYS A 60 -0.65 -12.21 5.62
CA LYS A 60 0.39 -13.23 5.40
C LYS A 60 0.04 -14.45 6.25
N TYR A 61 -0.05 -15.60 5.62
CA TYR A 61 -0.32 -16.89 6.24
C TYR A 61 0.88 -17.82 6.08
N ILE A 62 1.39 -18.33 7.19
CA ILE A 62 2.46 -19.32 7.24
C ILE A 62 1.92 -20.54 7.99
N ASN A 63 1.93 -21.69 7.33
CA ASN A 63 1.54 -22.94 7.97
C ASN A 63 2.70 -23.47 8.82
N GLY A 64 2.57 -23.42 10.13
CA GLY A 64 3.51 -24.00 11.08
C GLY A 64 3.16 -25.45 11.45
N ASN A 65 4.08 -26.13 12.12
CA ASN A 65 3.89 -27.55 12.50
C ASN A 65 2.73 -27.75 13.50
N ASN A 66 2.49 -26.79 14.39
CA ASN A 66 1.47 -26.89 15.44
C ASN A 66 0.42 -25.77 15.38
N SER A 67 0.75 -24.66 14.76
CA SER A 67 -0.17 -23.51 14.61
C SER A 67 0.23 -22.69 13.40
N ALA A 68 -0.74 -22.08 12.75
CA ALA A 68 -0.46 -21.10 11.70
C ALA A 68 -0.01 -19.77 12.30
N VAL A 69 0.85 -19.06 11.58
CA VAL A 69 1.18 -17.66 11.86
C VAL A 69 0.40 -16.81 10.87
N ILE A 70 -0.44 -15.93 11.40
CA ILE A 70 -1.27 -15.01 10.61
C ILE A 70 -0.84 -13.59 10.98
N THR A 71 -0.37 -12.83 9.99
CA THR A 71 0.13 -11.49 10.20
C THR A 71 -0.53 -10.52 9.21
N PRO A 72 -1.17 -9.45 9.66
CA PRO A 72 -1.58 -8.39 8.76
C PRO A 72 -0.34 -7.67 8.23
N VAL A 73 -0.30 -7.42 6.93
CA VAL A 73 0.84 -6.76 6.26
C VAL A 73 0.44 -5.47 5.54
N GLY A 74 -0.81 -5.00 5.70
CA GLY A 74 -1.34 -3.84 4.99
C GLY A 74 -1.60 -4.14 3.50
N PRO A 75 -1.60 -3.16 2.61
CA PRO A 75 -1.78 -1.76 2.95
C PRO A 75 -3.20 -1.54 3.45
N ASP A 76 -3.35 -0.74 4.45
CA ASP A 76 -4.68 -0.32 4.90
C ASP A 76 -4.75 1.20 5.03
N ARG A 77 -5.82 1.70 5.59
CA ARG A 77 -6.07 3.14 5.69
C ARG A 77 -5.01 3.92 6.48
N ASP A 78 -4.27 3.25 7.36
CA ASP A 78 -3.35 3.89 8.30
C ASP A 78 -1.88 3.84 7.80
N ASP A 79 -1.63 3.23 6.64
CA ASP A 79 -0.30 3.05 6.04
C ASP A 79 0.14 4.26 5.17
N GLY A 80 -0.33 5.47 5.48
CA GLY A 80 0.08 6.69 4.78
C GLY A 80 -0.48 6.87 3.37
N MET A 81 -1.42 6.03 2.94
CA MET A 81 -2.05 6.19 1.64
C MET A 81 -3.03 7.37 1.63
N PRO A 82 -2.95 8.28 0.65
CA PRO A 82 -3.93 9.35 0.47
C PRO A 82 -5.35 8.79 0.36
N ALA A 83 -6.33 9.52 0.89
CA ALA A 83 -7.72 9.09 0.94
C ALA A 83 -8.28 8.64 -0.43
N GLY A 84 -7.95 9.36 -1.50
CA GLY A 84 -8.39 9.01 -2.86
C GLY A 84 -7.70 7.80 -3.49
N ARG A 85 -6.78 7.13 -2.78
CA ARG A 85 -6.04 5.95 -3.26
C ARG A 85 -6.25 4.72 -2.40
N ARG A 86 -7.04 4.83 -1.35
CA ARG A 86 -7.45 3.72 -0.50
C ARG A 86 -8.56 2.95 -1.20
N GLY A 87 -8.49 1.63 -1.15
CA GLY A 87 -9.48 0.80 -1.81
C GLY A 87 -9.30 -0.67 -1.48
N THR A 88 -10.12 -1.51 -2.09
CA THR A 88 -10.04 -2.96 -1.89
C THR A 88 -8.89 -3.56 -2.67
N VAL A 89 -8.25 -4.56 -2.08
CA VAL A 89 -7.21 -5.33 -2.76
C VAL A 89 -7.88 -6.33 -3.70
N GLN A 90 -7.76 -6.10 -5.00
CA GLN A 90 -8.41 -6.93 -6.02
C GLN A 90 -7.57 -8.12 -6.42
N MET A 91 -6.25 -7.98 -6.41
CA MET A 91 -5.36 -9.05 -6.81
C MET A 91 -3.94 -8.85 -6.31
N LEU A 92 -3.23 -9.98 -6.23
CA LEU A 92 -1.84 -10.05 -5.85
C LEU A 92 -1.04 -10.76 -6.94
N ALA A 93 0.21 -10.35 -7.10
CA ALA A 93 1.18 -11.07 -7.93
C ALA A 93 2.55 -11.07 -7.27
N GLY A 94 3.11 -12.25 -7.04
CA GLY A 94 4.45 -12.40 -6.52
C GLY A 94 5.51 -12.16 -7.60
N THR A 95 6.48 -11.31 -7.30
CA THR A 95 7.68 -11.11 -8.11
C THR A 95 8.89 -11.70 -7.41
N HIS A 96 10.08 -11.55 -8.01
CA HIS A 96 11.31 -12.00 -7.37
C HIS A 96 11.60 -11.23 -6.07
N ASN A 97 11.44 -9.93 -6.10
CA ASN A 97 11.84 -9.05 -5.01
C ASN A 97 10.68 -8.56 -4.14
N GLU A 98 9.47 -8.53 -4.67
CA GLU A 98 8.32 -7.89 -4.03
C GLU A 98 7.01 -8.59 -4.34
N LEU A 99 6.03 -8.36 -3.49
CA LEU A 99 4.64 -8.72 -3.72
C LEU A 99 3.91 -7.49 -4.28
N LEU A 100 3.34 -7.61 -5.46
CA LEU A 100 2.54 -6.55 -6.06
C LEU A 100 1.07 -6.71 -5.66
N ALA A 101 0.43 -5.60 -5.32
CA ALA A 101 -0.99 -5.53 -5.01
C ALA A 101 -1.70 -4.52 -5.91
N GLY A 102 -2.73 -4.96 -6.60
CA GLY A 102 -3.63 -4.10 -7.35
C GLY A 102 -4.75 -3.60 -6.44
N ILE A 103 -4.83 -2.29 -6.26
CA ILE A 103 -5.80 -1.62 -5.38
C ILE A 103 -6.90 -1.00 -6.24
N ASP A 104 -8.14 -1.39 -5.99
CA ASP A 104 -9.31 -0.76 -6.57
C ASP A 104 -9.83 0.34 -5.65
N ALA A 105 -9.61 1.57 -6.05
CA ALA A 105 -10.07 2.76 -5.34
C ALA A 105 -11.23 3.46 -6.09
N THR A 106 -11.98 2.76 -6.91
CA THR A 106 -13.15 3.32 -7.59
C THR A 106 -14.18 3.87 -6.61
N THR A 107 -14.29 3.25 -5.45
CA THR A 107 -15.14 3.65 -4.31
C THR A 107 -14.26 3.96 -3.09
N ALA A 108 -13.24 4.80 -3.26
CA ALA A 108 -12.35 5.14 -2.16
C ALA A 108 -13.13 5.80 -1.03
N PRO A 109 -13.04 5.31 0.21
CA PRO A 109 -13.66 5.95 1.34
C PRO A 109 -12.98 7.29 1.61
N VAL A 110 -13.76 8.34 1.72
CA VAL A 110 -13.29 9.67 2.15
C VAL A 110 -13.68 9.90 3.58
N SER A 111 -12.71 10.25 4.37
CA SER A 111 -12.93 10.69 5.73
C SER A 111 -13.52 12.09 5.76
N VAL A 112 -14.70 12.22 6.31
CA VAL A 112 -15.24 13.50 6.72
C VAL A 112 -15.08 13.61 8.23
N GLY A 113 -13.91 14.10 8.67
CA GLY A 113 -13.58 14.20 10.09
C GLY A 113 -12.47 13.23 10.53
N ALA A 114 -11.92 13.46 11.71
CA ALA A 114 -10.68 12.84 12.25
C ALA A 114 -10.72 11.32 12.47
N THR A 115 -11.80 10.63 12.16
CA THR A 115 -11.95 9.18 12.39
C THR A 115 -12.81 8.54 11.32
N ALA A 116 -12.27 8.35 10.12
CA ALA A 116 -12.94 7.56 9.13
C ALA A 116 -12.69 6.07 9.38
N ILE A 117 -13.70 5.40 9.83
CA ILE A 117 -13.75 3.94 9.77
C ILE A 117 -14.29 3.57 8.39
N PRO A 118 -13.55 2.86 7.52
CA PRO A 118 -14.08 2.40 6.25
C PRO A 118 -15.31 1.53 6.49
N GLN A 119 -16.44 1.90 5.92
CA GLN A 119 -17.69 1.17 6.11
C GLN A 119 -17.80 -0.10 5.24
N ASN A 120 -16.76 -0.49 4.53
CA ASN A 120 -16.77 -1.73 3.77
C ASN A 120 -16.95 -2.99 4.63
N TYR A 121 -17.00 -2.85 5.95
CA TYR A 121 -17.27 -3.91 6.92
C TYR A 121 -18.68 -3.89 7.51
N SER A 122 -19.53 -2.97 7.13
CA SER A 122 -20.87 -2.91 7.70
C SER A 122 -21.92 -3.56 6.79
N SER A 123 -22.10 -4.85 6.94
CA SER A 123 -23.42 -5.39 6.75
C SER A 123 -24.28 -5.01 7.96
N GLY A 124 -24.88 -3.83 7.91
CA GLY A 124 -26.15 -3.60 8.57
C GLY A 124 -26.21 -3.46 10.09
N THR A 125 -25.28 -2.79 10.77
CA THR A 125 -25.51 -2.38 12.16
C THR A 125 -24.96 -0.99 12.45
N ASN A 126 -25.80 -0.18 13.05
CA ASN A 126 -25.59 1.19 13.48
C ASN A 126 -24.26 1.40 14.21
N HIS A 127 -23.22 1.76 13.49
CA HIS A 127 -22.05 2.35 14.09
C HIS A 127 -22.23 3.87 14.05
N ALA A 128 -22.42 4.47 15.22
CA ALA A 128 -22.35 5.91 15.40
C ALA A 128 -20.89 6.37 15.26
N GLY A 129 -20.35 6.28 14.04
CA GLY A 129 -19.07 6.78 13.62
C GLY A 129 -19.24 7.94 12.64
N PRO A 130 -18.20 8.73 12.36
CA PRO A 130 -18.27 9.76 11.35
C PRO A 130 -18.64 9.14 10.01
N MET A 131 -19.48 9.85 9.26
CA MET A 131 -20.00 9.40 7.98
C MET A 131 -18.86 9.29 6.98
N VAL A 132 -18.60 8.08 6.48
CA VAL A 132 -17.69 7.83 5.38
C VAL A 132 -18.45 8.07 4.09
N ILE A 133 -18.00 9.02 3.29
CA ILE A 133 -18.51 9.25 1.95
C ILE A 133 -17.64 8.43 1.00
N GLU A 134 -18.23 7.49 0.28
CA GLU A 134 -17.56 6.81 -0.81
C GLU A 134 -17.44 7.76 -2.00
N LEU A 135 -16.20 8.03 -2.40
CA LEU A 135 -15.95 8.77 -3.63
C LEU A 135 -15.83 7.78 -4.79
N SER A 136 -16.71 7.93 -5.76
CA SER A 136 -16.64 7.19 -7.03
C SER A 136 -15.48 7.65 -7.96
N THR A 137 -14.56 8.45 -7.44
CA THR A 137 -13.48 9.09 -8.21
C THR A 137 -12.09 8.77 -7.68
N GLY A 138 -11.95 7.77 -6.82
CA GLY A 138 -10.65 7.34 -6.35
C GLY A 138 -9.75 6.78 -7.45
N PHE A 139 -8.45 6.85 -7.26
CA PHE A 139 -7.42 6.47 -8.23
C PHE A 139 -6.86 5.10 -7.86
N SER A 140 -7.18 4.10 -8.65
CA SER A 140 -6.61 2.77 -8.51
C SER A 140 -5.10 2.78 -8.69
N SER A 141 -4.39 1.89 -8.02
CA SER A 141 -2.94 1.86 -7.99
C SER A 141 -2.37 0.45 -7.94
N ILE A 142 -1.09 0.33 -8.27
CA ILE A 142 -0.30 -0.87 -7.99
C ILE A 142 0.72 -0.50 -6.93
N LEU A 143 0.70 -1.24 -5.85
CA LEU A 143 1.63 -1.11 -4.75
C LEU A 143 2.60 -2.29 -4.74
N GLY A 144 3.83 -2.06 -4.31
CA GLY A 144 4.85 -3.09 -4.08
C GLY A 144 5.14 -3.23 -2.59
N TYR A 145 5.24 -4.45 -2.11
CA TYR A 145 5.59 -4.81 -0.74
C TYR A 145 6.88 -5.62 -0.71
N ASN A 146 7.88 -5.14 0.00
CA ASN A 146 9.22 -5.76 0.08
C ASN A 146 9.54 -6.35 1.47
N GLU A 147 8.55 -6.57 2.33
CA GLU A 147 8.62 -6.97 3.74
C GLU A 147 9.04 -5.86 4.72
N MET A 148 9.55 -4.74 4.26
CA MET A 148 9.84 -3.57 5.11
C MET A 148 8.72 -2.53 5.05
N GLY A 149 8.02 -2.43 3.93
CA GLY A 149 6.96 -1.47 3.74
C GLY A 149 6.32 -1.56 2.35
N TRP A 150 5.35 -0.68 2.13
CA TRP A 150 4.65 -0.52 0.88
C TRP A 150 5.17 0.69 0.11
N GLU A 151 5.30 0.54 -1.19
CA GLU A 151 5.64 1.63 -2.09
C GLU A 151 4.70 1.67 -3.30
N THR A 152 4.44 2.85 -3.83
CA THR A 152 3.61 3.02 -5.00
C THR A 152 4.41 2.77 -6.27
N LYS A 153 3.99 1.79 -7.09
CA LYS A 153 4.60 1.49 -8.37
C LYS A 153 3.90 2.21 -9.52
N TRP A 154 2.60 2.34 -9.43
CA TRP A 154 1.79 3.00 -10.45
C TRP A 154 0.49 3.52 -9.84
N VAL A 155 0.02 4.64 -10.38
CA VAL A 155 -1.28 5.24 -10.04
C VAL A 155 -2.03 5.56 -11.32
N ALA A 156 -3.32 5.28 -11.33
CA ALA A 156 -4.20 5.61 -12.42
C ALA A 156 -4.22 7.13 -12.70
N SER A 157 -4.16 7.51 -13.97
CA SER A 157 -4.29 8.91 -14.40
C SER A 157 -5.76 9.39 -14.39
N THR A 158 -6.71 8.47 -14.27
CA THR A 158 -8.15 8.75 -14.28
C THR A 158 -8.79 8.05 -13.09
N GLY A 159 -9.53 8.80 -12.28
CA GLY A 159 -10.27 8.27 -11.15
C GLY A 159 -11.50 7.46 -11.57
N GLY A 160 -12.04 6.68 -10.63
CA GLY A 160 -13.27 5.92 -10.81
C GLY A 160 -13.15 4.73 -11.76
N LYS A 161 -11.95 4.21 -11.99
CA LYS A 161 -11.68 3.02 -12.83
C LYS A 161 -10.91 1.97 -12.08
N ALA A 162 -11.35 0.72 -12.16
CA ALA A 162 -10.74 -0.42 -11.49
C ALA A 162 -9.55 -1.00 -12.27
N ILE A 163 -8.70 -1.73 -11.55
CA ILE A 163 -7.74 -2.68 -12.12
C ILE A 163 -8.45 -4.03 -12.19
N ASP A 164 -8.58 -4.60 -13.38
CA ASP A 164 -9.35 -5.83 -13.58
C ASP A 164 -8.52 -7.11 -13.49
N SER A 165 -7.26 -7.04 -13.86
CA SER A 165 -6.35 -8.18 -13.90
C SER A 165 -4.90 -7.76 -13.75
N MET A 166 -4.06 -8.63 -13.18
CA MET A 166 -2.61 -8.41 -13.08
C MET A 166 -1.89 -9.74 -13.25
N HIS A 167 -0.79 -9.73 -14.00
CA HIS A 167 0.04 -10.90 -14.24
C HIS A 167 1.50 -10.54 -14.38
N VAL A 168 2.37 -11.36 -13.78
CA VAL A 168 3.83 -11.23 -13.92
C VAL A 168 4.33 -12.24 -14.93
N SER A 169 5.03 -11.76 -15.96
CA SER A 169 5.64 -12.60 -16.99
C SER A 169 7.16 -12.51 -16.94
N ASN A 170 7.80 -13.62 -17.29
CA ASN A 170 9.25 -13.72 -17.45
C ASN A 170 9.62 -14.30 -18.83
N LEU A 171 8.84 -14.00 -19.85
CA LEU A 171 9.02 -14.52 -21.19
C LEU A 171 10.35 -14.02 -21.79
N LYS A 172 11.09 -14.94 -22.40
CA LYS A 172 12.21 -14.57 -23.26
C LYS A 172 11.69 -13.90 -24.52
N SER A 173 12.31 -12.80 -24.91
CA SER A 173 12.14 -12.25 -26.26
C SER A 173 12.63 -13.28 -27.28
N GLY A 174 11.82 -13.54 -28.30
CA GLY A 174 12.19 -14.48 -29.37
C GLY A 174 13.27 -13.94 -30.33
N VAL A 175 13.58 -12.65 -30.25
CA VAL A 175 14.46 -11.98 -31.25
C VAL A 175 15.88 -11.79 -30.72
N ASP A 176 16.05 -11.44 -29.47
CA ASP A 176 17.36 -11.10 -28.89
C ASP A 176 17.76 -11.95 -27.68
N GLY A 177 16.88 -12.84 -27.25
CA GLY A 177 17.11 -13.69 -26.08
C GLY A 177 16.99 -12.96 -24.73
N THR A 178 16.64 -11.68 -24.73
CA THR A 178 16.44 -10.90 -23.51
C THR A 178 15.21 -11.40 -22.76
N VAL A 179 15.31 -11.45 -21.44
CA VAL A 179 14.19 -11.83 -20.58
C VAL A 179 13.37 -10.60 -20.27
N ASN A 180 12.17 -10.54 -20.83
CA ASN A 180 11.20 -9.51 -20.53
C ASN A 180 10.48 -9.86 -19.22
N TYR A 181 11.07 -9.48 -18.09
CA TYR A 181 10.44 -9.60 -16.79
C TYR A 181 9.56 -8.37 -16.57
N ARG A 182 8.24 -8.57 -16.61
CA ARG A 182 7.26 -7.49 -16.60
C ARG A 182 6.03 -7.86 -15.78
N VAL A 183 5.44 -6.86 -15.15
CA VAL A 183 4.04 -6.94 -14.72
C VAL A 183 3.14 -6.34 -15.79
N TRP A 184 2.04 -7.01 -16.04
CA TRP A 184 0.98 -6.60 -16.94
C TRP A 184 -0.28 -6.42 -16.15
N TRP A 185 -1.08 -5.41 -16.46
CA TRP A 185 -2.39 -5.22 -15.83
C TRP A 185 -3.41 -4.63 -16.80
N GLY A 186 -4.65 -5.01 -16.59
CA GLY A 186 -5.82 -4.42 -17.25
C GLY A 186 -6.29 -3.22 -16.43
N PHE A 187 -6.44 -2.09 -17.09
CA PHE A 187 -7.02 -0.89 -16.51
C PHE A 187 -7.87 -0.20 -17.54
N HIS A 188 -9.15 -0.03 -17.27
CA HIS A 188 -10.11 0.62 -18.15
C HIS A 188 -10.05 0.05 -19.55
N GLU A 189 -10.29 -0.43 -20.36
CA GLU A 189 -10.23 -0.90 -21.77
C GLU A 189 -8.80 -1.04 -22.36
N ARG A 190 -7.76 -0.97 -21.51
CA ARG A 190 -6.38 -1.06 -21.98
C ARG A 190 -5.56 -2.02 -21.14
N VAL A 191 -4.51 -2.54 -21.76
CA VAL A 191 -3.48 -3.33 -21.07
C VAL A 191 -2.22 -2.47 -20.96
N TYR A 192 -1.73 -2.41 -19.75
CA TYR A 192 -0.50 -1.71 -19.40
C TYR A 192 0.57 -2.71 -18.98
N HIS A 193 1.81 -2.29 -19.04
CA HIS A 193 2.91 -3.06 -18.50
C HIS A 193 3.98 -2.15 -17.91
N MET A 194 4.75 -2.70 -17.00
CA MET A 194 5.94 -2.08 -16.42
C MET A 194 7.05 -3.14 -16.34
N ALA A 195 8.28 -2.73 -16.66
CA ALA A 195 9.47 -3.57 -16.46
C ALA A 195 9.67 -3.81 -14.96
N LEU A 196 9.96 -5.04 -14.60
CA LEU A 196 10.31 -5.44 -13.26
C LEU A 196 11.81 -5.72 -13.19
N GLN A 197 12.39 -5.39 -12.05
CA GLN A 197 13.80 -5.66 -11.80
C GLN A 197 13.98 -7.03 -11.18
N ARG A 198 14.98 -7.75 -11.63
CA ARG A 198 15.32 -9.05 -11.10
C ARG A 198 16.55 -8.99 -10.20
N ASP A 199 17.58 -8.32 -10.67
CA ASP A 199 18.91 -8.33 -10.06
C ASP A 199 19.45 -6.92 -9.78
N ILE A 200 18.66 -5.87 -10.05
CA ILE A 200 19.08 -4.47 -9.93
C ILE A 200 18.38 -3.86 -8.73
N VAL A 201 19.16 -3.31 -7.82
CA VAL A 201 18.64 -2.66 -6.61
C VAL A 201 18.13 -1.24 -6.92
N ASN A 202 18.78 -0.55 -7.84
CA ASN A 202 18.42 0.81 -8.22
C ASN A 202 17.64 0.83 -9.55
N PRO A 203 16.36 1.25 -9.55
CA PRO A 203 15.53 1.34 -10.76
C PRO A 203 16.13 2.18 -11.86
N SER A 204 16.83 3.26 -11.52
CA SER A 204 17.42 4.18 -12.51
C SER A 204 18.48 3.53 -13.42
N GLN A 205 18.99 2.35 -13.07
CA GLN A 205 19.92 1.58 -13.90
C GLN A 205 19.24 0.87 -15.08
N LEU A 206 17.90 0.82 -15.12
CA LEU A 206 17.17 0.29 -16.28
C LEU A 206 17.01 1.39 -17.34
N PRO A 207 17.43 1.15 -18.60
CA PRO A 207 17.30 2.17 -19.65
C PRO A 207 15.86 2.60 -19.95
N GLU A 208 14.89 1.73 -19.66
CA GLU A 208 13.47 1.99 -19.86
C GLU A 208 12.79 2.65 -18.66
N PHE A 209 13.49 2.73 -17.54
CA PHE A 209 12.93 3.30 -16.30
C PHE A 209 12.92 4.82 -16.38
N LYS A 210 11.79 5.40 -16.03
CA LYS A 210 11.64 6.85 -15.86
C LYS A 210 10.85 7.11 -14.61
N TYR A 211 11.32 8.05 -13.81
CA TYR A 211 10.55 8.57 -12.71
C TYR A 211 9.33 9.33 -13.22
N ALA A 212 8.27 9.37 -12.43
CA ALA A 212 7.17 10.29 -12.68
C ALA A 212 7.67 11.74 -12.58
N ALA A 213 7.06 12.64 -13.36
CA ALA A 213 7.42 14.07 -13.31
C ALA A 213 7.16 14.70 -11.95
N SER A 214 6.31 14.10 -11.14
CA SER A 214 6.07 14.48 -9.74
C SER A 214 5.71 13.23 -8.94
N GLY A 215 6.07 13.24 -7.67
CA GLY A 215 5.75 12.21 -6.70
C GLY A 215 5.54 12.83 -5.33
N PHE A 216 5.10 12.04 -4.38
CA PHE A 216 5.04 12.45 -2.99
C PHE A 216 5.34 11.23 -2.11
N LEU A 217 5.85 11.54 -0.94
CA LEU A 217 6.08 10.61 0.15
C LEU A 217 5.35 11.17 1.36
N GLU A 218 4.45 10.39 1.95
CA GLU A 218 3.85 10.71 3.24
C GLU A 218 4.40 9.78 4.30
N THR A 219 4.79 10.33 5.42
CA THR A 219 5.20 9.53 6.58
C THR A 219 3.96 9.06 7.35
N PRO A 220 4.06 8.00 8.16
CA PRO A 220 3.03 7.74 9.16
C PRO A 220 2.93 8.89 10.16
N TRP A 221 1.86 8.88 10.97
CA TRP A 221 1.69 9.82 12.07
C TRP A 221 2.67 9.52 13.21
N PHE A 222 3.42 10.54 13.61
CA PHE A 222 4.33 10.48 14.75
C PHE A 222 3.67 11.10 15.97
N ASP A 223 3.44 10.31 16.99
CA ASP A 223 2.87 10.73 18.27
C ASP A 223 3.81 10.48 19.46
N ALA A 224 5.00 9.94 19.18
CA ALA A 224 5.99 9.52 20.18
C ALA A 224 5.40 8.56 21.24
N PHE A 225 4.41 7.74 20.84
CA PHE A 225 3.65 6.83 21.73
C PHE A 225 2.88 7.54 22.87
N GLN A 226 2.57 8.81 22.67
CA GLN A 226 1.88 9.67 23.65
C GLN A 226 0.82 10.50 22.94
N THR A 227 -0.25 9.86 22.51
CA THR A 227 -1.32 10.46 21.69
C THR A 227 -2.09 11.59 22.36
N GLU A 228 -2.11 11.62 23.69
CA GLU A 228 -2.89 12.60 24.49
C GLU A 228 -2.05 13.77 25.02
N VAL A 229 -0.74 13.74 24.77
CA VAL A 229 0.17 14.78 25.25
C VAL A 229 0.49 15.78 24.15
N ASP A 230 0.27 17.04 24.46
CA ASP A 230 0.67 18.13 23.55
C ASP A 230 2.21 18.25 23.51
N LYS A 231 2.73 18.33 22.32
CA LYS A 231 4.18 18.38 21.99
C LYS A 231 4.46 19.63 21.18
N LEU A 232 5.72 20.04 21.14
CA LEU A 232 6.15 21.19 20.38
C LEU A 232 7.19 20.79 19.32
N ALA A 233 6.83 20.94 18.05
CA ALA A 233 7.77 20.80 16.93
C ALA A 233 8.57 22.09 16.77
N MET A 234 9.87 22.03 16.98
CA MET A 234 10.75 23.21 16.90
C MET A 234 11.36 23.36 15.52
N GLN A 235 11.87 22.28 14.96
CA GLN A 235 12.52 22.26 13.64
C GLN A 235 12.47 20.88 13.02
N LEU A 236 12.40 20.84 11.70
CA LEU A 236 12.57 19.65 10.87
C LEU A 236 13.91 19.75 10.15
N LYS A 237 14.70 18.67 10.17
CA LYS A 237 15.89 18.51 9.33
C LYS A 237 15.61 17.49 8.25
N VAL A 238 15.87 17.86 7.02
CA VAL A 238 15.71 17.01 5.83
C VAL A 238 17.03 16.95 5.11
N GLU A 239 17.53 15.76 4.86
CA GLU A 239 18.70 15.51 4.02
C GLU A 239 18.22 15.04 2.66
N VAL A 240 18.71 15.67 1.60
CA VAL A 240 18.34 15.37 0.22
C VAL A 240 19.61 15.26 -0.61
N GLU A 241 19.64 14.27 -1.49
CA GLU A 241 20.66 14.06 -2.52
C GLU A 241 20.03 14.24 -3.90
N ASP A 242 20.80 14.73 -4.85
CA ASP A 242 20.43 14.98 -6.25
C ASP A 242 19.29 16.02 -6.45
N ALA A 243 19.10 16.92 -5.48
CA ALA A 243 18.17 18.03 -5.63
C ALA A 243 18.78 19.18 -6.43
N SER A 244 17.97 19.82 -7.28
CA SER A 244 18.38 20.94 -8.11
C SER A 244 17.24 21.97 -8.26
N SER A 245 17.48 23.02 -9.02
CA SER A 245 16.42 24.00 -9.35
C SER A 245 15.27 23.37 -10.17
N ASP A 246 15.57 22.30 -10.90
CA ASP A 246 14.60 21.61 -11.78
C ASP A 246 13.98 20.38 -11.10
N GLU A 247 14.68 19.83 -10.08
CA GLU A 247 14.27 18.67 -9.29
C GLU A 247 14.15 19.08 -7.82
N THR A 248 13.00 19.59 -7.45
CA THR A 248 12.75 20.20 -6.14
C THR A 248 11.94 19.30 -5.21
N VAL A 249 12.15 19.47 -3.90
CA VAL A 249 11.34 18.80 -2.87
C VAL A 249 10.57 19.85 -2.08
N LEU A 250 9.23 19.81 -2.19
CA LEU A 250 8.35 20.62 -1.33
C LEU A 250 8.13 19.89 -0.02
N VAL A 251 8.54 20.51 1.07
CA VAL A 251 8.40 19.98 2.43
C VAL A 251 7.15 20.54 3.08
N GLN A 252 6.28 19.66 3.53
CA GLN A 252 5.00 20.01 4.15
C GLN A 252 4.78 19.18 5.42
N TYR A 253 3.89 19.63 6.30
CA TYR A 253 3.46 18.89 7.48
C TYR A 253 1.95 19.03 7.72
N ALA A 254 1.38 18.06 8.41
CA ALA A 254 0.04 18.12 8.95
C ALA A 254 0.05 17.70 10.42
N THR A 255 -0.87 18.24 11.23
CA THR A 255 -0.97 17.95 12.65
C THR A 255 -2.35 17.38 13.00
N ASP A 256 -2.41 16.63 14.09
CA ASP A 256 -3.65 16.24 14.77
C ASP A 256 -4.64 15.51 13.86
N TYR A 257 -4.10 14.61 13.03
CA TYR A 257 -4.88 13.78 12.07
C TYR A 257 -5.68 14.60 11.05
N THR A 258 -5.26 15.85 10.79
CA THR A 258 -5.84 16.64 9.70
C THR A 258 -5.25 16.21 8.36
N GLU A 259 -6.03 16.32 7.29
CA GLU A 259 -5.53 16.12 5.92
C GLU A 259 -5.13 17.45 5.26
N SER A 260 -4.96 18.50 6.07
CA SER A 260 -4.54 19.82 5.60
C SER A 260 -3.06 20.01 5.83
N PHE A 261 -2.29 20.05 4.74
CA PHE A 261 -0.85 20.23 4.77
C PHE A 261 -0.45 21.70 4.76
N THR A 262 0.48 22.04 5.62
CA THR A 262 1.13 23.35 5.68
C THR A 262 2.55 23.25 5.13
N SER A 263 2.94 24.14 4.22
CA SER A 263 4.28 24.16 3.65
C SER A 263 5.30 24.71 4.64
N LEU A 264 6.44 24.04 4.78
CA LEU A 264 7.63 24.53 5.49
C LEU A 264 8.61 25.19 4.54
N GLY A 265 8.71 24.71 3.30
CA GLY A 265 9.60 25.27 2.29
C GLY A 265 9.89 24.34 1.14
N THR A 266 10.71 24.79 0.20
CA THR A 266 11.14 24.03 -0.97
C THR A 266 12.64 23.86 -0.95
N ILE A 267 13.12 22.64 -1.16
CA ILE A 267 14.53 22.28 -1.30
C ILE A 267 14.89 22.31 -2.78
N THR A 268 15.96 22.99 -3.15
CA THR A 268 16.43 23.16 -4.52
C THR A 268 17.92 22.82 -4.68
N SER A 269 18.52 22.20 -3.67
CA SER A 269 19.95 21.83 -3.69
C SER A 269 20.17 20.66 -2.74
N ASP A 270 21.27 19.96 -2.93
CA ASP A 270 21.70 18.88 -2.05
C ASP A 270 22.07 19.34 -0.64
N GLY A 271 22.02 18.40 0.29
CA GLY A 271 22.51 18.54 1.63
C GLY A 271 21.41 18.54 2.70
N ILE A 272 21.77 19.05 3.88
CA ILE A 272 20.89 19.10 5.03
C ILE A 272 20.22 20.47 5.10
N HIS A 273 18.89 20.45 5.02
CA HIS A 273 18.05 21.63 5.12
C HIS A 273 17.31 21.62 6.46
N THR A 274 17.28 22.77 7.12
CA THR A 274 16.63 22.95 8.42
C THR A 274 15.49 23.94 8.29
N TYR A 275 14.29 23.49 8.63
CA TYR A 275 13.07 24.28 8.61
C TYR A 275 12.57 24.49 10.03
N PRO A 276 12.54 25.73 10.55
CA PRO A 276 11.85 26.03 11.80
C PRO A 276 10.35 25.91 11.59
N PHE A 277 9.66 25.35 12.56
CA PHE A 277 8.20 25.35 12.53
C PHE A 277 7.65 26.72 12.87
N PRO A 278 6.66 27.19 12.11
CA PRO A 278 6.04 28.48 12.37
C PRO A 278 5.20 28.44 13.65
N ASP A 279 5.29 29.52 14.43
CA ASP A 279 4.28 29.88 15.42
C ASP A 279 3.56 31.15 14.93
N ASN A 280 2.32 31.29 15.33
CA ASN A 280 1.50 32.44 14.96
C ASN A 280 2.08 33.80 15.41
N ASN A 281 3.11 33.81 16.28
CA ASN A 281 3.67 35.04 16.85
C ASN A 281 5.19 35.12 16.94
N THR A 282 5.96 34.02 16.88
CA THR A 282 7.45 33.98 16.94
C THR A 282 7.97 32.62 16.53
N PRO A 283 9.25 32.43 16.17
CA PRO A 283 9.79 31.13 15.73
C PRO A 283 9.92 30.14 16.89
N THR A 284 8.87 29.90 17.62
CA THR A 284 8.86 29.07 18.84
C THR A 284 8.28 27.68 18.66
N GLY A 285 7.88 27.35 17.44
CA GLY A 285 7.46 25.98 17.11
C GLY A 285 5.93 25.84 16.93
N THR A 286 5.52 24.66 16.49
CA THR A 286 4.11 24.30 16.27
C THR A 286 3.68 23.25 17.30
N GLU A 287 2.61 23.51 18.02
CA GLU A 287 2.02 22.56 18.95
C GLU A 287 1.25 21.46 18.20
N PHE A 288 1.37 20.21 18.65
CA PHE A 288 0.72 19.07 18.04
C PHE A 288 0.60 17.91 19.04
N ARG A 289 -0.36 17.01 18.82
CA ARG A 289 -0.44 15.69 19.46
C ARG A 289 0.14 14.60 18.57
N SER A 290 -0.14 14.68 17.30
CA SER A 290 0.46 13.86 16.23
C SER A 290 0.86 14.73 15.06
N ILE A 291 1.93 14.35 14.35
CA ILE A 291 2.45 15.09 13.20
C ILE A 291 2.84 14.10 12.09
N LYS A 292 2.61 14.46 10.84
CA LYS A 292 3.13 13.75 9.65
C LYS A 292 3.71 14.75 8.64
N PHE A 293 4.55 14.22 7.75
CA PHE A 293 5.25 14.95 6.72
C PHE A 293 4.92 14.40 5.34
#